data_9c2bc9fb85ca349246cad79dbf31e306
#
_entry.id   9c2bc9fb85ca349246cad79dbf31e306
#
_cell.length_a   1.000
_cell.length_b   1.000
_cell.length_c   1.000
_cell.angle_alpha   90.00
_cell.angle_beta   90.00
_cell.angle_gamma   90.00
#
_symmetry.space_group_name_H-M   'P 1'
#
loop_
_entity.id
_entity.type
_entity.pdbx_description
1 polymer ?
#
loop_
_entity_poly.entity_id
_entity_poly.type
_entity_poly.pdbx_seq_one_letter_code
_entity_poly.pdbx_strand_id
1 'polypeptide(L)'
;MTSTSILGRLWRSLAAGFLLVAIAGCDRAKPPEPVSLADIPRLLQEGFKDAKGPVKEAVTAVVTALEAQDWPKASLAIQSLSTQAGLKAAQQELVARCTMAINAQMAEAAAAGNEEAEQVRQVHRMEK
;
A
#
# COMPACT_ATOMS: atom_id res chain seq x y z
N MET A 1 27.82 -8.70 -71.40
CA MET A 1 28.19 -9.52 -70.26
C MET A 1 28.29 -8.62 -69.05
N THR A 2 27.79 -9.07 -67.95
CA THR A 2 27.73 -8.45 -66.62
C THR A 2 26.62 -7.41 -66.42
N SER A 3 25.46 -7.97 -66.35
CA SER A 3 24.33 -7.35 -65.70
C SER A 3 24.19 -8.05 -64.35
N THR A 4 24.58 -7.45 -63.28
CA THR A 4 24.17 -7.89 -61.94
C THR A 4 24.55 -6.85 -60.90
N SER A 5 23.63 -6.62 -59.97
CA SER A 5 23.88 -6.06 -58.66
C SER A 5 23.61 -4.56 -58.44
N ILE A 6 22.44 -4.12 -58.81
CA ILE A 6 21.92 -2.88 -58.23
C ILE A 6 20.76 -3.14 -57.26
N LEU A 7 20.24 -4.37 -57.18
CA LEU A 7 19.10 -4.72 -56.29
C LEU A 7 19.48 -5.06 -54.84
N GLY A 8 20.74 -5.17 -54.53
CA GLY A 8 21.20 -5.59 -53.18
C GLY A 8 21.49 -4.48 -52.17
N ARG A 9 21.43 -3.20 -52.59
CA ARG A 9 21.82 -2.07 -51.73
C ARG A 9 20.66 -1.26 -51.12
N LEU A 10 19.46 -1.54 -51.53
CA LEU A 10 18.27 -0.80 -51.07
C LEU A 10 17.55 -1.46 -49.86
N TRP A 11 18.00 -2.65 -49.41
CA TRP A 11 17.34 -3.36 -48.33
C TRP A 11 18.08 -3.28 -47.00
N ARG A 12 19.16 -2.55 -46.92
CA ARG A 12 19.94 -2.38 -45.65
C ARG A 12 19.64 -1.09 -44.90
N SER A 13 18.76 -0.23 -45.43
CA SER A 13 18.46 1.06 -44.80
C SER A 13 17.10 1.12 -44.09
N LEU A 14 16.37 0.02 -44.01
CA LEU A 14 15.04 -0.05 -43.36
C LEU A 14 15.02 -0.78 -42.02
N ALA A 15 16.16 -1.16 -41.46
CA ALA A 15 16.26 -1.89 -40.21
C ALA A 15 16.75 -1.04 -39.01
N ALA A 16 16.89 0.28 -39.17
CA ALA A 16 17.42 1.13 -38.09
C ALA A 16 16.43 2.17 -37.54
N GLY A 17 15.14 1.98 -37.81
CA GLY A 17 14.12 2.98 -37.46
C GLY A 17 13.03 2.53 -36.51
N PHE A 18 13.15 1.38 -35.86
CA PHE A 18 12.00 0.85 -35.07
C PHE A 18 12.40 0.33 -33.69
N LEU A 19 13.19 1.05 -32.94
CA LEU A 19 13.47 0.68 -31.54
C LEU A 19 13.59 1.92 -30.63
N LEU A 20 12.65 2.81 -30.73
CA LEU A 20 12.45 3.89 -29.76
C LEU A 20 10.95 4.02 -29.45
N VAL A 21 10.30 2.89 -29.18
CA VAL A 21 8.99 2.89 -28.55
C VAL A 21 9.19 2.74 -27.05
N ALA A 22 9.17 3.90 -26.44
CA ALA A 22 8.46 4.14 -25.20
C ALA A 22 8.79 3.16 -24.05
N ILE A 23 9.90 3.39 -23.38
CA ILE A 23 9.84 3.35 -21.93
C ILE A 23 9.14 4.65 -21.50
N ALA A 24 7.89 4.85 -21.94
CA ALA A 24 6.98 5.73 -21.24
C ALA A 24 6.74 5.02 -19.91
N GLY A 25 7.43 5.50 -18.89
CA GLY A 25 7.46 4.93 -17.59
C GLY A 25 6.06 4.56 -17.12
N CYS A 26 5.90 3.31 -16.72
CA CYS A 26 5.09 3.07 -15.55
C CYS A 26 5.75 3.90 -14.45
N ASP A 27 5.23 5.07 -14.22
CA ASP A 27 5.42 5.80 -12.99
C ASP A 27 4.82 4.86 -11.92
N ARG A 28 5.63 3.93 -11.45
CA ARG A 28 5.27 3.09 -10.32
C ARG A 28 5.18 4.06 -9.18
N ALA A 29 3.94 4.47 -8.88
CA ALA A 29 3.66 5.27 -7.71
C ALA A 29 4.46 4.67 -6.56
N LYS A 30 5.41 5.44 -6.02
CA LYS A 30 6.25 5.00 -4.90
C LYS A 30 5.31 4.49 -3.80
N PRO A 31 5.53 3.29 -3.23
CA PRO A 31 4.68 2.80 -2.16
C PRO A 31 4.60 3.85 -1.05
N PRO A 32 3.42 4.05 -0.43
CA PRO A 32 3.29 5.00 0.65
C PRO A 32 4.26 4.66 1.78
N GLU A 33 4.98 5.65 2.30
CA GLU A 33 5.88 5.45 3.43
C GLU A 33 5.08 5.28 4.72
N PRO A 34 5.43 4.30 5.59
CA PRO A 34 4.76 4.13 6.87
C PRO A 34 4.95 5.38 7.74
N VAL A 35 3.97 5.65 8.59
CA VAL A 35 4.05 6.71 9.61
C VAL A 35 4.62 6.16 10.91
N SER A 36 5.09 7.06 11.78
CA SER A 36 5.47 6.66 13.15
C SER A 36 4.23 6.20 13.93
N LEU A 37 4.34 5.10 14.67
CA LEU A 37 3.27 4.59 15.52
C LEU A 37 2.76 5.64 16.51
N ALA A 38 3.66 6.43 17.08
CA ALA A 38 3.33 7.48 18.05
C ALA A 38 2.47 8.61 17.44
N ASP A 39 2.60 8.83 16.13
CA ASP A 39 1.85 9.89 15.43
C ASP A 39 0.47 9.42 14.93
N ILE A 40 0.23 8.11 14.84
CA ILE A 40 -1.01 7.58 14.26
C ILE A 40 -2.25 8.12 14.95
N PRO A 41 -2.39 8.14 16.30
CA PRO A 41 -3.58 8.67 16.95
C PRO A 41 -3.89 10.10 16.54
N ARG A 42 -2.89 10.96 16.54
CA ARG A 42 -3.05 12.37 16.13
C ARG A 42 -3.42 12.49 14.67
N LEU A 43 -2.72 11.80 13.78
CA LEU A 43 -2.98 11.84 12.33
C LEU A 43 -4.38 11.34 11.97
N LEU A 44 -4.85 10.28 12.60
CA LEU A 44 -6.22 9.77 12.41
C LEU A 44 -7.26 10.76 12.94
N GLN A 45 -7.06 11.33 14.12
CA GLN A 45 -7.98 12.32 14.68
C GLN A 45 -8.07 13.57 13.79
N GLU A 46 -6.95 14.07 13.26
CA GLU A 46 -6.91 15.20 12.33
C GLU A 46 -7.54 14.86 10.97
N GLY A 47 -7.15 13.75 10.38
CA GLY A 47 -7.62 13.32 9.05
C GLY A 47 -9.10 12.94 9.01
N PHE A 48 -9.67 12.58 10.15
CA PHE A 48 -11.05 12.14 10.31
C PHE A 48 -11.89 13.01 11.27
N LYS A 49 -11.45 14.26 11.53
CA LYS A 49 -12.11 15.17 12.48
C LYS A 49 -13.62 15.38 12.22
N ASP A 50 -14.01 15.34 10.95
CA ASP A 50 -15.40 15.52 10.51
C ASP A 50 -16.16 14.19 10.32
N ALA A 51 -15.51 13.05 10.62
CA ALA A 51 -16.10 11.74 10.46
C ALA A 51 -17.27 11.52 11.44
N LYS A 52 -18.26 10.78 10.97
CA LYS A 52 -19.47 10.44 11.74
C LYS A 52 -19.79 8.95 11.58
N GLY A 53 -20.65 8.43 12.44
CA GLY A 53 -21.12 7.06 12.37
C GLY A 53 -19.99 6.02 12.37
N PRO A 54 -20.08 4.97 11.53
CA PRO A 54 -19.14 3.84 11.53
C PRO A 54 -17.69 4.23 11.33
N VAL A 55 -17.42 5.26 10.53
CA VAL A 55 -16.04 5.74 10.29
C VAL A 55 -15.45 6.32 11.57
N LYS A 56 -16.22 7.14 12.32
CA LYS A 56 -15.78 7.70 13.61
C LYS A 56 -15.53 6.59 14.64
N GLU A 57 -16.40 5.61 14.69
CA GLU A 57 -16.26 4.45 15.60
C GLU A 57 -15.01 3.64 15.27
N ALA A 58 -14.75 3.37 13.98
CA ALA A 58 -13.57 2.66 13.54
C ALA A 58 -12.28 3.43 13.88
N VAL A 59 -12.24 4.74 13.68
CA VAL A 59 -11.10 5.59 14.09
C VAL A 59 -10.87 5.50 15.59
N THR A 60 -11.94 5.63 16.39
CA THR A 60 -11.84 5.52 17.85
C THR A 60 -11.31 4.16 18.28
N ALA A 61 -11.76 3.08 17.64
CA ALA A 61 -11.28 1.73 17.93
C ALA A 61 -9.79 1.57 17.65
N VAL A 62 -9.27 2.12 16.55
CA VAL A 62 -7.83 2.11 16.24
C VAL A 62 -7.05 2.86 17.32
N VAL A 63 -7.45 4.07 17.64
CA VAL A 63 -6.76 4.91 18.64
C VAL A 63 -6.73 4.21 20.00
N THR A 64 -7.87 3.70 20.46
CA THR A 64 -7.98 3.00 21.74
C THR A 64 -7.08 1.75 21.80
N ALA A 65 -7.04 0.96 20.72
CA ALA A 65 -6.19 -0.23 20.64
C ALA A 65 -4.70 0.14 20.66
N LEU A 66 -4.30 1.22 19.99
CA LEU A 66 -2.92 1.72 19.98
C LEU A 66 -2.48 2.22 21.37
N GLU A 67 -3.35 2.96 22.05
CA GLU A 67 -3.09 3.45 23.41
C GLU A 67 -2.95 2.30 24.42
N ALA A 68 -3.70 1.22 24.21
CA ALA A 68 -3.60 -0.01 25.00
C ALA A 68 -2.43 -0.92 24.57
N GLN A 69 -1.70 -0.59 23.52
CA GLN A 69 -0.67 -1.44 22.89
C GLN A 69 -1.20 -2.84 22.50
N ASP A 70 -2.48 -2.92 22.19
CA ASP A 70 -3.15 -4.13 21.72
C ASP A 70 -3.02 -4.23 20.19
N TRP A 71 -1.88 -4.74 19.75
CA TRP A 71 -1.52 -4.80 18.32
C TRP A 71 -2.50 -5.63 17.49
N PRO A 72 -2.97 -6.80 17.95
CA PRO A 72 -4.00 -7.56 17.24
C PRO A 72 -5.29 -6.76 17.03
N LYS A 73 -5.81 -6.10 18.07
CA LYS A 73 -7.00 -5.25 17.94
C LYS A 73 -6.75 -4.03 17.07
N ALA A 74 -5.58 -3.39 17.17
CA ALA A 74 -5.20 -2.27 16.32
C ALA A 74 -5.19 -2.67 14.84
N SER A 75 -4.66 -3.85 14.52
CA SER A 75 -4.65 -4.39 13.15
C SER A 75 -6.06 -4.66 12.62
N LEU A 76 -6.92 -5.27 13.41
CA LEU A 76 -8.31 -5.52 13.01
C LEU A 76 -9.10 -4.21 12.86
N ALA A 77 -8.90 -3.25 13.76
CA ALA A 77 -9.58 -1.96 13.72
C ALA A 77 -9.17 -1.13 12.51
N ILE A 78 -7.86 -1.07 12.16
CA ILE A 78 -7.40 -0.34 10.98
C ILE A 78 -7.87 -1.02 9.68
N GLN A 79 -7.96 -2.33 9.65
CA GLN A 79 -8.54 -3.06 8.53
C GLN A 79 -10.03 -2.72 8.37
N SER A 80 -10.80 -2.71 9.45
CA SER A 80 -12.20 -2.28 9.43
C SER A 80 -12.36 -0.85 8.92
N LEU A 81 -11.47 0.06 9.33
CA LEU A 81 -11.47 1.43 8.82
C LEU A 81 -11.17 1.48 7.32
N SER A 82 -10.23 0.66 6.83
CA SER A 82 -9.86 0.62 5.40
C SER A 82 -10.98 0.17 4.48
N THR A 83 -11.93 -0.61 5.00
CA THR A 83 -13.07 -1.13 4.24
C THR A 83 -14.31 -0.21 4.27
N GLN A 84 -14.26 0.90 5.02
CA GLN A 84 -15.35 1.83 5.08
C GLN A 84 -15.61 2.52 3.73
N ALA A 85 -16.87 2.58 3.31
CA ALA A 85 -17.26 3.29 2.11
C ALA A 85 -17.13 4.82 2.28
N GLY A 86 -16.84 5.52 1.19
CA GLY A 86 -16.86 6.98 1.16
C GLY A 86 -15.62 7.67 1.72
N LEU A 87 -14.54 6.94 1.98
CA LEU A 87 -13.26 7.54 2.35
C LEU A 87 -12.68 8.36 1.18
N LYS A 88 -12.23 9.58 1.47
CA LYS A 88 -11.53 10.44 0.52
C LYS A 88 -10.15 9.84 0.20
N ALA A 89 -9.59 10.17 -0.97
CA ALA A 89 -8.26 9.68 -1.38
C ALA A 89 -7.17 9.92 -0.32
N ALA A 90 -7.12 11.12 0.27
CA ALA A 90 -6.19 11.45 1.34
C ALA A 90 -6.39 10.59 2.61
N GLN A 91 -7.64 10.23 2.93
CA GLN A 91 -7.96 9.36 4.06
C GLN A 91 -7.55 7.92 3.77
N GLN A 92 -7.78 7.43 2.55
CA GLN A 92 -7.33 6.09 2.12
C GLN A 92 -5.80 5.95 2.18
N GLU A 93 -5.08 6.97 1.70
CA GLU A 93 -3.62 7.00 1.78
C GLU A 93 -3.14 7.00 3.23
N LEU A 94 -3.72 7.83 4.10
CA LEU A 94 -3.39 7.86 5.52
C LEU A 94 -3.62 6.50 6.18
N VAL A 95 -4.78 5.88 5.93
CA VAL A 95 -5.11 4.54 6.46
C VAL A 95 -4.10 3.51 5.98
N ALA A 96 -3.72 3.51 4.70
CA ALA A 96 -2.72 2.60 4.15
C ALA A 96 -1.36 2.74 4.85
N ARG A 97 -0.90 3.96 5.08
CA ARG A 97 0.36 4.24 5.80
C ARG A 97 0.30 3.79 7.26
N CYS A 98 -0.83 4.03 7.94
CA CYS A 98 -1.06 3.54 9.30
C CYS A 98 -1.09 2.01 9.35
N THR A 99 -1.75 1.37 8.40
CA THR A 99 -1.81 -0.10 8.29
C THR A 99 -0.43 -0.72 8.17
N MET A 100 0.45 -0.14 7.37
CA MET A 100 1.82 -0.63 7.23
C MET A 100 2.58 -0.58 8.56
N ALA A 101 2.49 0.52 9.30
CA ALA A 101 3.15 0.68 10.59
C ALA A 101 2.60 -0.28 11.65
N ILE A 102 1.27 -0.42 11.75
CA ILE A 102 0.62 -1.33 12.71
C ILE A 102 0.96 -2.78 12.38
N ASN A 103 0.95 -3.19 11.11
CA ASN A 103 1.27 -4.55 10.71
C ASN A 103 2.75 -4.89 10.96
N ALA A 104 3.66 -3.94 10.79
CA ALA A 104 5.07 -4.12 11.15
C ALA A 104 5.23 -4.37 12.65
N GLN A 105 4.56 -3.58 13.48
CA GLN A 105 4.58 -3.74 14.93
C GLN A 105 3.93 -5.06 15.39
N MET A 106 2.83 -5.46 14.75
CA MET A 106 2.20 -6.76 15.02
C MET A 106 3.13 -7.92 14.66
N ALA A 107 3.90 -7.80 13.57
CA ALA A 107 4.90 -8.80 13.20
C ALA A 107 6.01 -8.92 14.24
N GLU A 108 6.47 -7.81 14.80
CA GLU A 108 7.44 -7.78 15.90
C GLU A 108 6.88 -8.42 17.16
N ALA A 109 5.63 -8.10 17.53
CA ALA A 109 4.96 -8.68 18.68
C ALA A 109 4.81 -10.21 18.54
N ALA A 110 4.45 -10.71 17.36
CA ALA A 110 4.37 -12.14 17.09
C ALA A 110 5.74 -12.82 17.21
N ALA A 111 6.79 -12.19 16.67
CA ALA A 111 8.17 -12.69 16.79
C ALA A 111 8.66 -12.71 18.26
N ALA A 112 8.14 -11.81 19.09
CA ALA A 112 8.41 -11.77 20.53
C ALA A 112 7.56 -12.76 21.37
N GLY A 113 6.73 -13.60 20.73
CA GLY A 113 5.95 -14.65 21.38
C GLY A 113 4.51 -14.27 21.72
N ASN A 114 3.96 -13.19 21.18
CA ASN A 114 2.54 -12.88 21.31
C ASN A 114 1.71 -13.82 20.42
N GLU A 115 1.05 -14.80 21.04
CA GLU A 115 0.28 -15.83 20.32
C GLU A 115 -0.92 -15.25 19.56
N GLU A 116 -1.62 -14.26 20.11
CA GLU A 116 -2.76 -13.62 19.47
C GLU A 116 -2.31 -12.85 18.20
N ALA A 117 -1.16 -12.16 18.27
CA ALA A 117 -0.57 -11.49 17.10
C ALA A 117 -0.19 -12.50 16.00
N GLU A 118 0.32 -13.67 16.37
CA GLU A 118 0.64 -14.72 15.40
C GLU A 118 -0.63 -15.32 14.77
N GLN A 119 -1.69 -15.54 15.54
CA GLN A 119 -2.97 -16.01 15.00
C GLN A 119 -3.57 -15.03 13.97
N VAL A 120 -3.60 -13.74 14.27
CA VAL A 120 -4.09 -12.71 13.34
C VAL A 120 -3.26 -12.70 12.06
N ARG A 121 -1.94 -12.83 12.16
CA ARG A 121 -1.05 -12.93 10.98
C ARG A 121 -1.33 -14.16 10.14
N GLN A 122 -1.62 -15.30 10.76
CA GLN A 122 -1.95 -16.53 10.03
C GLN A 122 -3.25 -16.37 9.25
N VAL A 123 -4.29 -15.79 9.84
CA VAL A 123 -5.56 -15.50 9.15
C VAL A 123 -5.30 -14.61 7.93
N HIS A 124 -4.58 -13.51 8.07
CA HIS A 124 -4.24 -12.63 6.95
C HIS A 124 -3.45 -13.32 5.81
N ARG A 125 -2.69 -14.36 6.11
CA ARG A 125 -1.97 -15.13 5.08
C ARG A 125 -2.89 -16.06 4.30
N MET A 126 -3.95 -16.55 4.90
CA MET A 126 -4.90 -17.47 4.26
C MET A 126 -5.90 -16.76 3.34
N GLU A 127 -6.10 -15.45 3.52
CA GLU A 127 -7.03 -14.64 2.72
C GLU A 127 -6.42 -14.12 1.39
N LYS A 128 -5.15 -14.41 1.12
CA LYS A 128 -4.45 -14.02 -0.11
C LYS A 128 -4.37 -15.18 -1.09
#